data_1c1d7b9226c3cd9cfa5195e59053c644
#
_entry.id   1c1d7b9226c3cd9cfa5195e59053c644
#
_cell.length_a   1.000
_cell.length_b   1.000
_cell.length_c   1.000
_cell.angle_alpha   90.00
_cell.angle_beta   90.00
_cell.angle_gamma   90.00
#
_symmetry.space_group_name_H-M   'P 1'
#
loop_
_entity.id
_entity.type
_entity.pdbx_description
1 polymer ?
#
loop_
_entity_poly.entity_id
_entity_poly.type
_entity_poly.pdbx_seq_one_letter_code
_entity_poly.pdbx_strand_id
1 'polypeptide(L)'
;LVTVTLSMMTTPLVMKLIDKWLSRQFNGTDEEDEKPWVEDDKPQVIVVGFGRFGQVIGRLLMANKMRITVLERDISAVNLMRKYGYKVYYGDATQVELLRSAGAEAAQSIVITCNEPEDTMKLVELCQQYFPHLHILARARGRVEAHELLQAGVTQFSRETFSSAL
;
A
#
# COMPACT_ATOMS: atom_id res chain seq x y z
N LEU A 1 -18.86 17.74 44.11
CA LEU A 1 -19.04 18.49 42.85
C LEU A 1 -17.69 18.91 42.25
N VAL A 2 -16.70 19.36 43.03
CA VAL A 2 -15.37 19.78 42.53
C VAL A 2 -14.55 18.62 41.95
N THR A 3 -14.69 17.43 42.53
CA THR A 3 -13.97 16.21 42.06
C THR A 3 -14.44 15.71 40.69
N VAL A 4 -15.72 15.86 40.36
CA VAL A 4 -16.28 15.44 39.08
C VAL A 4 -15.87 16.41 37.96
N THR A 5 -15.87 17.70 38.23
CA THR A 5 -15.43 18.72 37.26
C THR A 5 -13.94 18.63 36.98
N LEU A 6 -13.11 18.30 37.96
CA LEU A 6 -11.67 18.10 37.79
C LEU A 6 -11.38 16.85 36.95
N SER A 7 -12.14 15.77 37.13
CA SER A 7 -12.04 14.54 36.35
C SER A 7 -12.40 14.76 34.87
N MET A 8 -13.45 15.54 34.59
CA MET A 8 -13.86 15.85 33.22
C MET A 8 -12.87 16.75 32.49
N MET A 9 -12.13 17.61 33.19
CA MET A 9 -11.07 18.43 32.57
C MET A 9 -9.77 17.66 32.34
N THR A 10 -9.54 16.58 33.08
CA THR A 10 -8.31 15.78 32.94
C THR A 10 -8.34 14.87 31.74
N THR A 11 -9.51 14.39 31.32
CA THR A 11 -9.68 13.46 30.19
C THR A 11 -9.16 14.02 28.85
N PRO A 12 -9.53 15.24 28.40
CA PRO A 12 -9.00 15.79 27.17
C PRO A 12 -7.50 16.12 27.22
N LEU A 13 -6.99 16.42 28.42
CA LEU A 13 -5.56 16.67 28.62
C LEU A 13 -4.75 15.37 28.47
N VAL A 14 -5.24 14.29 29.07
CA VAL A 14 -4.63 12.95 28.97
C VAL A 14 -4.71 12.43 27.51
N MET A 15 -5.84 12.63 26.82
CA MET A 15 -5.96 12.27 25.41
C MET A 15 -4.94 13.02 24.54
N LYS A 16 -4.79 14.33 24.72
CA LYS A 16 -3.78 15.11 23.99
C LYS A 16 -2.34 14.70 24.33
N LEU A 17 -2.08 14.30 25.57
CA LEU A 17 -0.77 13.77 25.97
C LEU A 17 -0.50 12.40 25.35
N ILE A 18 -1.51 11.52 25.32
CA ILE A 18 -1.42 10.20 24.69
C ILE A 18 -1.24 10.34 23.18
N ASP A 19 -2.01 11.22 22.52
CA ASP A 19 -1.86 11.50 21.10
C ASP A 19 -0.48 12.07 20.77
N LYS A 20 0.03 12.97 21.60
CA LYS A 20 1.37 13.55 21.45
C LYS A 20 2.48 12.52 21.73
N TRP A 21 2.25 11.60 22.68
CA TRP A 21 3.22 10.54 23.00
C TRP A 21 3.18 9.44 21.93
N LEU A 22 1.99 9.06 21.47
CA LEU A 22 1.80 8.09 20.39
C LEU A 22 2.35 8.61 19.07
N SER A 23 2.07 9.88 18.71
CA SER A 23 2.66 10.50 17.52
C SER A 23 4.18 10.62 17.63
N ARG A 24 4.74 10.79 18.83
CA ARG A 24 6.20 10.75 19.02
C ARG A 24 6.79 9.35 18.85
N GLN A 25 6.05 8.31 19.20
CA GLN A 25 6.49 6.92 19.12
C GLN A 25 6.24 6.32 17.72
N PHE A 26 5.22 6.84 17.01
CA PHE A 26 4.94 6.48 15.62
C PHE A 26 5.54 7.45 14.60
N ASN A 27 5.84 8.70 14.97
CA ASN A 27 6.59 9.67 14.18
C ASN A 27 8.07 9.72 14.58
N GLY A 28 8.59 8.61 15.06
CA GLY A 28 10.03 8.39 15.18
C GLY A 28 10.70 8.14 13.84
N THR A 29 10.33 8.95 12.85
CA THR A 29 11.11 9.18 11.63
C THR A 29 11.01 10.66 11.32
N ASP A 30 12.00 11.38 11.83
CA ASP A 30 12.68 12.51 11.25
C ASP A 30 11.83 13.45 10.36
N GLU A 31 11.63 14.66 10.89
CA GLU A 31 11.76 15.86 10.10
C GLU A 31 13.16 15.82 9.46
N GLU A 32 13.38 14.95 8.52
CA GLU A 32 14.40 15.07 7.52
C GLU A 32 13.75 15.59 6.26
N ASP A 33 13.99 16.89 6.06
CA ASP A 33 14.13 17.57 4.79
C ASP A 33 13.27 17.00 3.65
N GLU A 34 12.36 17.83 3.15
CA GLU A 34 11.94 17.81 1.76
C GLU A 34 13.19 17.79 0.88
N LYS A 35 13.85 16.64 0.81
CA LYS A 35 14.83 16.39 -0.24
C LYS A 35 14.06 16.41 -1.55
N PRO A 36 14.44 17.28 -2.49
CA PRO A 36 13.87 17.25 -3.82
C PRO A 36 14.05 15.82 -4.34
N TRP A 37 12.96 15.23 -4.84
CA TRP A 37 12.92 13.90 -5.43
C TRP A 37 14.06 13.78 -6.45
N VAL A 38 15.13 13.11 -6.07
CA VAL A 38 16.22 12.82 -6.97
C VAL A 38 15.66 11.86 -8.02
N GLU A 39 15.79 12.20 -9.27
CA GLU A 39 15.24 11.55 -10.45
C GLU A 39 15.70 10.08 -10.63
N ASP A 40 16.54 9.58 -9.72
CA ASP A 40 17.14 8.24 -9.74
C ASP A 40 16.50 7.26 -8.77
N ASP A 41 15.31 7.58 -8.22
CA ASP A 41 14.64 6.76 -7.21
C ASP A 41 13.66 5.77 -7.86
N LYS A 42 14.21 4.82 -8.61
CA LYS A 42 13.45 3.73 -9.24
C LYS A 42 12.78 2.89 -8.16
N PRO A 43 11.47 2.60 -8.26
CA PRO A 43 10.79 1.80 -7.27
C PRO A 43 11.33 0.36 -7.27
N GLN A 44 11.43 -0.23 -6.09
CA GLN A 44 11.69 -1.66 -5.95
C GLN A 44 10.39 -2.46 -6.05
N VAL A 45 9.32 -1.90 -5.52
CA VAL A 45 8.00 -2.53 -5.49
C VAL A 45 6.91 -1.56 -5.94
N ILE A 46 6.03 -2.04 -6.79
CA ILE A 46 4.80 -1.32 -7.16
C ILE A 46 3.64 -1.96 -6.41
N VAL A 47 2.82 -1.15 -5.75
CA VAL A 47 1.61 -1.60 -5.06
C VAL A 47 0.39 -1.08 -5.81
N VAL A 48 -0.44 -1.98 -6.32
CA VAL A 48 -1.66 -1.64 -7.04
C VAL A 48 -2.87 -1.83 -6.15
N GLY A 49 -3.60 -0.73 -5.91
CA GLY A 49 -4.67 -0.65 -4.94
C GLY A 49 -4.16 -0.45 -3.51
N PHE A 50 -4.73 0.52 -2.81
CA PHE A 50 -4.28 0.84 -1.45
C PHE A 50 -5.44 0.76 -0.44
N GLY A 51 -6.29 -0.25 -0.62
CA GLY A 51 -7.31 -0.62 0.35
C GLY A 51 -6.67 -1.10 1.67
N ARG A 52 -7.46 -1.66 2.57
CA ARG A 52 -6.99 -2.13 3.88
C ARG A 52 -5.77 -3.04 3.80
N PHE A 53 -5.77 -3.99 2.89
CA PHE A 53 -4.65 -4.91 2.69
C PHE A 53 -3.41 -4.21 2.10
N GLY A 54 -3.60 -3.37 1.09
CA GLY A 54 -2.53 -2.58 0.47
C GLY A 54 -1.85 -1.65 1.46
N GLN A 55 -2.59 -1.05 2.40
CA GLN A 55 -2.05 -0.22 3.47
C GLN A 55 -1.14 -1.02 4.42
N VAL A 56 -1.52 -2.24 4.79
CA VAL A 56 -0.68 -3.10 5.64
C VAL A 56 0.63 -3.44 4.93
N ILE A 57 0.54 -3.86 3.67
CA ILE A 57 1.73 -4.16 2.86
C ILE A 57 2.60 -2.92 2.67
N GLY A 58 2.01 -1.77 2.33
CA GLY A 58 2.74 -0.52 2.16
C GLY A 58 3.53 -0.11 3.40
N ARG A 59 2.92 -0.19 4.57
CA ARG A 59 3.59 0.08 5.86
C ARG A 59 4.73 -0.90 6.13
N LEU A 60 4.51 -2.19 5.86
CA LEU A 60 5.53 -3.22 6.04
C LEU A 60 6.74 -2.98 5.13
N LEU A 61 6.50 -2.66 3.86
CA LEU A 61 7.55 -2.37 2.89
C LEU A 61 8.33 -1.11 3.27
N MET A 62 7.63 -0.04 3.68
CA MET A 62 8.30 1.19 4.15
C MET A 62 9.11 0.96 5.44
N ALA A 63 8.59 0.19 6.39
CA ALA A 63 9.32 -0.17 7.61
C ALA A 63 10.63 -0.92 7.30
N ASN A 64 10.65 -1.66 6.19
CA ASN A 64 11.86 -2.32 5.68
C ASN A 64 12.70 -1.42 4.75
N LYS A 65 12.41 -0.12 4.71
CA LYS A 65 13.12 0.87 3.87
C LYS A 65 13.11 0.54 2.37
N MET A 66 12.08 -0.16 1.91
CA MET A 66 11.91 -0.46 0.49
C MET A 66 11.26 0.74 -0.23
N ARG A 67 11.76 1.05 -1.42
CA ARG A 67 11.19 2.11 -2.25
C ARG A 67 9.95 1.58 -2.95
N ILE A 68 8.80 2.16 -2.62
CA ILE A 68 7.52 1.75 -3.18
C ILE A 68 6.87 2.87 -3.98
N THR A 69 6.17 2.48 -5.01
CA THR A 69 5.25 3.36 -5.76
C THR A 69 3.86 2.75 -5.70
N VAL A 70 2.87 3.56 -5.42
CA VAL A 70 1.48 3.14 -5.30
C VAL A 70 0.68 3.60 -6.51
N LEU A 71 -0.17 2.75 -7.02
CA LEU A 71 -1.17 3.06 -8.05
C LEU A 71 -2.56 2.95 -7.43
N GLU A 72 -3.34 4.03 -7.47
CA GLU A 72 -4.68 4.08 -6.86
C GLU A 72 -5.66 4.87 -7.74
N ARG A 73 -6.91 4.38 -7.80
CA ARG A 73 -8.00 5.02 -8.55
C ARG A 73 -8.84 5.99 -7.71
N ASP A 74 -8.81 5.88 -6.39
CA ASP A 74 -9.54 6.78 -5.50
C ASP A 74 -8.70 8.02 -5.20
N ILE A 75 -9.17 9.16 -5.69
CA ILE A 75 -8.50 10.45 -5.50
C ILE A 75 -8.40 10.86 -4.03
N SER A 76 -9.38 10.48 -3.21
CA SER A 76 -9.37 10.75 -1.77
C SER A 76 -8.26 9.98 -1.08
N ALA A 77 -8.11 8.70 -1.43
CA ALA A 77 -7.02 7.85 -0.96
C ALA A 77 -5.66 8.37 -1.43
N VAL A 78 -5.53 8.78 -2.69
CA VAL A 78 -4.30 9.37 -3.23
C VAL A 78 -3.85 10.59 -2.44
N ASN A 79 -4.77 11.53 -2.16
CA ASN A 79 -4.45 12.73 -1.40
C ASN A 79 -4.02 12.43 0.04
N LEU A 80 -4.65 11.43 0.67
CA LEU A 80 -4.27 10.99 2.00
C LEU A 80 -2.88 10.36 2.01
N MET A 81 -2.59 9.48 1.07
CA MET A 81 -1.31 8.78 0.97
C MET A 81 -0.13 9.74 0.72
N ARG A 82 -0.34 10.76 -0.11
CA ARG A 82 0.69 11.79 -0.35
C ARG A 82 1.07 12.53 0.92
N LYS A 83 0.10 12.78 1.83
CA LYS A 83 0.37 13.36 3.15
C LYS A 83 1.25 12.47 4.04
N TYR A 84 1.21 11.17 3.82
CA TYR A 84 2.04 10.20 4.53
C TYR A 84 3.37 9.88 3.83
N GLY A 85 3.73 10.67 2.81
CA GLY A 85 5.01 10.53 2.10
C GLY A 85 5.09 9.38 1.10
N TYR A 86 3.96 8.80 0.70
CA TYR A 86 3.94 7.80 -0.36
C TYR A 86 4.05 8.45 -1.75
N LYS A 87 4.85 7.85 -2.62
CA LYS A 87 4.85 8.17 -4.05
C LYS A 87 3.65 7.51 -4.70
N VAL A 88 2.65 8.30 -5.11
CA VAL A 88 1.37 7.78 -5.61
C VAL A 88 1.05 8.33 -6.98
N TYR A 89 0.71 7.44 -7.90
CA TYR A 89 0.14 7.76 -9.19
C TYR A 89 -1.37 7.49 -9.16
N TYR A 90 -2.13 8.47 -9.62
CA TYR A 90 -3.57 8.36 -9.78
C TYR A 90 -3.90 7.78 -11.13
N GLY A 91 -4.74 6.77 -11.18
CA GLY A 91 -5.28 6.23 -12.42
C GLY A 91 -5.59 4.73 -12.38
N ASP A 92 -5.98 4.22 -13.53
CA ASP A 92 -6.29 2.81 -13.72
C ASP A 92 -5.02 2.03 -14.07
N ALA A 93 -4.61 1.17 -13.14
CA ALA A 93 -3.41 0.35 -13.31
C ALA A 93 -3.52 -0.71 -14.43
N THR A 94 -4.71 -0.96 -14.97
CA THR A 94 -4.87 -1.82 -16.14
C THR A 94 -4.39 -1.16 -17.44
N GLN A 95 -3.96 0.09 -17.37
CA GLN A 95 -3.33 0.79 -18.48
C GLN A 95 -1.80 0.63 -18.41
N VAL A 96 -1.22 0.03 -19.47
CA VAL A 96 0.22 -0.27 -19.53
C VAL A 96 1.08 0.99 -19.37
N GLU A 97 0.64 2.11 -19.95
CA GLU A 97 1.38 3.38 -19.89
C GLU A 97 1.47 3.92 -18.45
N LEU A 98 0.44 3.68 -17.63
CA LEU A 98 0.47 4.07 -16.22
C LEU A 98 1.44 3.20 -15.43
N LEU A 99 1.46 1.90 -15.66
CA LEU A 99 2.44 0.98 -15.07
C LEU A 99 3.87 1.38 -15.46
N ARG A 100 4.09 1.73 -16.72
CA ARG A 100 5.38 2.18 -17.23
C ARG A 100 5.82 3.48 -16.55
N SER A 101 4.91 4.46 -16.45
CA SER A 101 5.16 5.73 -15.76
C SER A 101 5.45 5.54 -14.27
N ALA A 102 4.84 4.54 -13.63
CA ALA A 102 5.10 4.18 -12.25
C ALA A 102 6.44 3.47 -12.03
N GLY A 103 7.16 3.15 -13.10
CA GLY A 103 8.48 2.54 -13.06
C GLY A 103 8.46 1.01 -13.10
N ALA A 104 7.46 0.38 -13.71
CA ALA A 104 7.34 -1.07 -13.82
C ALA A 104 8.55 -1.73 -14.51
N GLU A 105 9.20 -1.04 -15.44
CA GLU A 105 10.38 -1.55 -16.13
C GLU A 105 11.60 -1.71 -15.21
N ALA A 106 11.69 -0.88 -14.17
CA ALA A 106 12.80 -0.89 -13.22
C ALA A 106 12.47 -1.60 -11.90
N ALA A 107 11.19 -1.82 -11.61
CA ALA A 107 10.75 -2.49 -10.40
C ALA A 107 11.11 -3.98 -10.41
N GLN A 108 11.26 -4.55 -9.23
CA GLN A 108 11.52 -5.98 -9.03
C GLN A 108 10.22 -6.77 -8.83
N SER A 109 9.26 -6.16 -8.16
CA SER A 109 8.01 -6.83 -7.78
C SER A 109 6.81 -5.91 -7.94
N ILE A 110 5.66 -6.53 -8.19
CA ILE A 110 4.36 -5.87 -8.18
C ILE A 110 3.43 -6.59 -7.21
N VAL A 111 2.76 -5.83 -6.35
CA VAL A 111 1.77 -6.34 -5.40
C VAL A 111 0.39 -5.88 -5.83
N ILE A 112 -0.45 -6.80 -6.24
CA ILE A 112 -1.80 -6.53 -6.73
C ILE A 112 -2.79 -6.78 -5.62
N THR A 113 -3.43 -5.71 -5.14
CA THR A 113 -4.41 -5.74 -4.06
C THR A 113 -5.76 -5.16 -4.46
N CYS A 114 -6.08 -5.24 -5.74
CA CYS A 114 -7.33 -4.75 -6.31
C CYS A 114 -8.54 -5.42 -5.65
N ASN A 115 -9.65 -4.68 -5.63
CA ASN A 115 -10.89 -5.21 -5.10
C ASN A 115 -11.64 -6.07 -6.13
N GLU A 116 -11.46 -5.81 -7.41
CA GLU A 116 -12.15 -6.54 -8.47
C GLU A 116 -11.26 -7.68 -9.00
N PRO A 117 -11.76 -8.94 -9.01
CA PRO A 117 -11.01 -10.08 -9.54
C PRO A 117 -10.62 -9.92 -11.01
N GLU A 118 -11.52 -9.33 -11.81
CA GLU A 118 -11.28 -9.07 -13.22
C GLU A 118 -10.09 -8.14 -13.46
N ASP A 119 -9.98 -7.08 -12.65
CA ASP A 119 -8.84 -6.16 -12.72
C ASP A 119 -7.53 -6.86 -12.31
N THR A 120 -7.60 -7.73 -11.31
CA THR A 120 -6.45 -8.53 -10.86
C THR A 120 -5.94 -9.42 -11.99
N MET A 121 -6.83 -10.16 -12.66
CA MET A 121 -6.45 -11.04 -13.75
C MET A 121 -5.89 -10.28 -14.96
N LYS A 122 -6.52 -9.16 -15.34
CA LYS A 122 -5.98 -8.27 -16.39
C LYS A 122 -4.59 -7.77 -16.07
N LEU A 123 -4.37 -7.34 -14.82
CA LEU A 123 -3.05 -6.87 -14.38
C LEU A 123 -1.99 -7.98 -14.43
N VAL A 124 -2.34 -9.19 -14.03
CA VAL A 124 -1.45 -10.35 -14.14
C VAL A 124 -1.06 -10.59 -15.59
N GLU A 125 -2.03 -10.65 -16.51
CA GLU A 125 -1.78 -10.84 -17.93
C GLU A 125 -0.91 -9.73 -18.52
N LEU A 126 -1.22 -8.46 -18.21
CA LEU A 126 -0.43 -7.32 -18.66
C LEU A 126 1.01 -7.36 -18.13
N CYS A 127 1.20 -7.69 -16.85
CA CYS A 127 2.52 -7.80 -16.28
C CYS A 127 3.33 -8.93 -16.92
N GLN A 128 2.72 -10.08 -17.18
CA GLN A 128 3.38 -11.20 -17.84
C GLN A 128 3.75 -10.88 -19.29
N GLN A 129 2.91 -10.13 -19.99
CA GLN A 129 3.12 -9.77 -21.40
C GLN A 129 4.16 -8.66 -21.57
N TYR A 130 4.08 -7.59 -20.79
CA TYR A 130 4.89 -6.38 -20.98
C TYR A 130 6.06 -6.26 -19.98
N PHE A 131 5.96 -6.88 -18.82
CA PHE A 131 6.94 -6.81 -17.73
C PHE A 131 7.27 -8.19 -17.18
N PRO A 132 7.77 -9.13 -17.99
CA PRO A 132 7.98 -10.54 -17.58
C PRO A 132 9.01 -10.70 -16.47
N HIS A 133 9.82 -9.70 -16.19
CA HIS A 133 10.81 -9.67 -15.09
C HIS A 133 10.20 -9.42 -13.71
N LEU A 134 8.95 -8.91 -13.65
CA LEU A 134 8.30 -8.59 -12.39
C LEU A 134 7.86 -9.86 -11.64
N HIS A 135 8.23 -9.92 -10.36
CA HIS A 135 7.65 -10.90 -9.45
C HIS A 135 6.25 -10.43 -9.04
N ILE A 136 5.24 -11.22 -9.41
CA ILE A 136 3.84 -10.89 -9.16
C ILE A 136 3.40 -11.50 -7.85
N LEU A 137 2.99 -10.65 -6.90
CA LEU A 137 2.28 -11.04 -5.69
C LEU A 137 0.83 -10.57 -5.83
N ALA A 138 -0.12 -11.46 -5.67
CA ALA A 138 -1.53 -11.10 -5.76
C ALA A 138 -2.27 -11.43 -4.47
N ARG A 139 -3.30 -10.65 -4.17
CA ARG A 139 -4.25 -10.96 -3.11
C ARG A 139 -5.39 -11.77 -3.69
N ALA A 140 -5.71 -12.91 -3.09
CA ALA A 140 -6.89 -13.69 -3.39
C ALA A 140 -7.89 -13.60 -2.22
N ARG A 141 -9.15 -13.30 -2.48
CA ARG A 141 -10.19 -13.27 -1.44
C ARG A 141 -10.68 -14.65 -1.07
N GLY A 142 -10.65 -15.58 -2.01
CA GLY A 142 -11.19 -16.90 -1.84
C GLY A 142 -10.46 -17.98 -2.62
N ARG A 143 -10.99 -19.19 -2.54
CA ARG A 143 -10.39 -20.37 -3.21
C ARG A 143 -10.47 -20.29 -4.72
N VAL A 144 -11.54 -19.69 -5.27
CA VAL A 144 -11.76 -19.56 -6.71
C VAL A 144 -10.69 -18.65 -7.31
N GLU A 145 -10.56 -17.45 -6.78
CA GLU A 145 -9.52 -16.49 -7.21
C GLU A 145 -8.10 -17.08 -7.07
N ALA A 146 -7.83 -17.77 -5.96
CA ALA A 146 -6.55 -18.42 -5.76
C ALA A 146 -6.26 -19.48 -6.83
N HIS A 147 -7.27 -20.23 -7.26
CA HIS A 147 -7.15 -21.22 -8.32
C HIS A 147 -6.91 -20.58 -9.68
N GLU A 148 -7.64 -19.51 -9.99
CA GLU A 148 -7.46 -18.71 -11.21
C GLU A 148 -6.05 -18.11 -11.31
N LEU A 149 -5.54 -17.55 -10.20
CA LEU A 149 -4.18 -17.04 -10.11
C LEU A 149 -3.13 -18.13 -10.36
N LEU A 150 -3.33 -19.31 -9.79
CA LEU A 150 -2.44 -20.46 -10.04
C LEU A 150 -2.47 -20.90 -11.51
N GLN A 151 -3.64 -20.94 -12.12
CA GLN A 151 -3.77 -21.26 -13.55
C GLN A 151 -3.10 -20.22 -14.43
N ALA A 152 -3.14 -18.94 -14.02
CA ALA A 152 -2.43 -17.86 -14.68
C ALA A 152 -0.91 -17.86 -14.45
N GLY A 153 -0.39 -18.80 -13.67
CA GLY A 153 1.04 -18.92 -13.37
C GLY A 153 1.55 -18.05 -12.21
N VAL A 154 0.65 -17.44 -11.44
CA VAL A 154 1.01 -16.70 -10.23
C VAL A 154 1.15 -17.67 -9.06
N THR A 155 2.38 -17.91 -8.64
CA THR A 155 2.67 -18.83 -7.55
C THR A 155 2.69 -18.19 -6.16
N GLN A 156 2.81 -16.87 -6.12
CA GLN A 156 2.85 -16.10 -4.88
C GLN A 156 1.56 -15.30 -4.70
N PHE A 157 0.68 -15.78 -3.84
CA PHE A 157 -0.54 -15.08 -3.47
C PHE A 157 -0.87 -15.27 -1.99
N SER A 158 -1.54 -14.28 -1.41
CA SER A 158 -2.05 -14.33 -0.04
C SER A 158 -3.57 -14.43 -0.04
N ARG A 159 -4.12 -15.42 0.67
CA ARG A 159 -5.56 -15.54 0.86
C ARG A 159 -6.00 -14.79 2.10
N GLU A 160 -6.97 -13.90 1.95
CA GLU A 160 -7.49 -13.09 3.05
C GLU A 160 -8.17 -13.94 4.14
N THR A 161 -8.81 -15.04 3.74
CA THR A 161 -9.58 -15.90 4.65
C THR A 161 -8.75 -16.92 5.44
N PHE A 162 -7.47 -17.10 5.14
CA PHE A 162 -6.65 -18.07 5.84
C PHE A 162 -6.20 -17.60 7.23
N SER A 163 -6.08 -16.28 7.41
CA SER A 163 -5.65 -15.67 8.68
C SER A 163 -6.76 -15.57 9.73
N SER A 164 -8.02 -15.81 9.35
CA SER A 164 -9.17 -15.73 10.27
C SER A 164 -9.53 -17.08 10.89
N ALA A 165 -8.84 -18.16 10.54
CA ALA A 165 -9.14 -19.52 10.97
C ALA A 165 -8.09 -20.11 11.94
N LEU A 166 -7.13 -19.30 12.37
CA LEU A 166 -6.16 -19.57 13.41
C LEU A 166 -6.37 -18.62 14.58
#